data_f6b40536a7f1c37006a65db227ed8ed5
#
_entry.id   f6b40536a7f1c37006a65db227ed8ed5
#
_cell.length_a   1.000
_cell.length_b   1.000
_cell.length_c   1.000
_cell.angle_alpha   90.00
_cell.angle_beta   90.00
_cell.angle_gamma   90.00
#
_symmetry.space_group_name_H-M   'P 1'
#
loop_
_entity.id
_entity.type
_entity.pdbx_description
1 polymer ?
#
loop_
_entity_poly.entity_id
_entity_poly.type
_entity_poly.pdbx_seq_one_letter_code
_entity_poly.pdbx_strand_id
1 'polypeptide(L)' 'ATIAALVTLGYAIPQLKVHIKAGLNVGLTQDEIKEIIIQMTAYAGFPAALNAMFAAKEVFNADEKSTITSA' A
#
# COMPACT_ATOMS: atom_id res chain seq x y z
N ALA A 1 -0.10 -6.03 9.63
CA ALA A 1 1.19 -6.72 9.70
C ALA A 1 1.65 -7.25 8.35
N THR A 2 0.74 -7.78 7.53
CA THR A 2 1.10 -8.30 6.21
C THR A 2 1.63 -7.22 5.28
N ILE A 3 0.99 -6.04 5.26
CA ILE A 3 1.44 -4.92 4.43
C ILE A 3 2.85 -4.49 4.87
N ALA A 4 3.08 -4.35 6.17
CA ALA A 4 4.40 -3.98 6.69
C ALA A 4 5.47 -5.00 6.31
N ALA A 5 5.16 -6.30 6.40
CA ALA A 5 6.10 -7.35 6.01
C ALA A 5 6.45 -7.27 4.52
N LEU A 6 5.47 -7.04 3.67
CA LEU A 6 5.68 -6.94 2.22
C LEU A 6 6.47 -5.69 1.84
N VAL A 7 6.27 -4.57 2.56
CA VAL A 7 7.09 -3.37 2.39
C VAL A 7 8.55 -3.69 2.73
N THR A 8 8.78 -4.38 3.84
CA THR A 8 10.12 -4.72 4.30
C THR A 8 10.87 -5.60 3.30
N LEU A 9 10.19 -6.54 2.65
CA LEU A 9 10.80 -7.38 1.63
C LEU A 9 11.36 -6.59 0.45
N GLY A 10 10.70 -5.50 0.08
CA GLY A 10 11.19 -4.58 -0.94
C GLY A 10 11.03 -5.02 -2.38
N TYR A 11 10.78 -6.30 -2.62
CA TYR A 11 10.64 -6.84 -3.99
C TYR A 11 9.26 -7.45 -4.28
N ALA A 12 8.44 -7.63 -3.26
CA ALA A 12 7.13 -8.28 -3.40
C ALA A 12 6.04 -7.28 -3.79
N ILE A 13 6.29 -6.47 -4.84
CA ILE A 13 5.39 -5.39 -5.22
C ILE A 13 4.02 -5.89 -5.70
N PRO A 14 3.91 -6.92 -6.56
CA PRO A 14 2.59 -7.41 -6.95
C PRO A 14 1.75 -7.89 -5.78
N GLN A 15 2.37 -8.63 -4.84
CA GLN A 15 1.71 -9.12 -3.65
C GLN A 15 1.32 -7.97 -2.73
N LEU A 16 2.20 -6.97 -2.60
CA LEU A 16 1.91 -5.78 -1.82
C LEU A 16 0.66 -5.07 -2.34
N LYS A 17 0.55 -4.88 -3.64
CA LYS A 17 -0.63 -4.25 -4.26
C LYS A 17 -1.91 -5.02 -3.97
N VAL A 18 -1.87 -6.34 -4.05
CA VAL A 18 -3.02 -7.18 -3.73
C VAL A 18 -3.46 -6.99 -2.28
N HIS A 19 -2.51 -6.97 -1.35
CA HIS A 19 -2.83 -6.83 0.08
C HIS A 19 -3.27 -5.42 0.44
N ILE A 20 -2.76 -4.39 -0.22
CA ILE A 20 -3.25 -3.02 -0.03
C ILE A 20 -4.72 -2.93 -0.46
N LYS A 21 -5.05 -3.49 -1.62
CA LYS A 21 -6.43 -3.50 -2.08
C LYS A 21 -7.33 -4.28 -1.13
N ALA A 22 -6.88 -5.43 -0.66
CA ALA A 22 -7.63 -6.22 0.32
C ALA A 22 -7.84 -5.44 1.61
N GLY A 23 -6.83 -4.71 2.07
CA GLY A 23 -6.94 -3.85 3.25
C GLY A 23 -8.01 -2.78 3.09
N LEU A 24 -8.03 -2.11 1.93
CA LEU A 24 -9.08 -1.12 1.63
C LEU A 24 -10.46 -1.77 1.63
N ASN A 25 -10.60 -2.96 1.07
CA ASN A 25 -11.87 -3.67 0.99
C ASN A 25 -12.41 -4.06 2.36
N VAL A 26 -11.55 -4.30 3.35
CA VAL A 26 -11.98 -4.65 4.71
C VAL A 26 -12.04 -3.46 5.65
N GLY A 27 -11.86 -2.25 5.14
CA GLY A 27 -12.12 -1.04 5.90
C GLY A 27 -10.93 -0.21 6.32
N LEU A 28 -9.69 -0.57 5.95
CA LEU A 28 -8.56 0.30 6.18
C LEU A 28 -8.66 1.53 5.29
N THR A 29 -8.32 2.69 5.85
CA THR A 29 -8.29 3.92 5.05
C THR A 29 -6.96 4.05 4.31
N GLN A 30 -6.94 4.88 3.26
CA GLN A 30 -5.71 5.20 2.56
C GLN A 30 -4.68 5.80 3.51
N ASP A 31 -5.12 6.67 4.43
CA ASP A 31 -4.23 7.31 5.39
C ASP A 31 -3.60 6.30 6.35
N GLU A 32 -4.37 5.32 6.80
CA GLU A 32 -3.84 4.25 7.65
C GLU A 32 -2.77 3.43 6.92
N ILE A 33 -2.98 3.13 5.65
CA ILE A 33 -2.01 2.39 4.85
C ILE A 33 -0.75 3.23 4.64
N LYS A 34 -0.89 4.51 4.34
CA LYS A 34 0.26 5.43 4.21
C LYS A 34 1.07 5.51 5.49
N GLU A 35 0.41 5.54 6.65
CA GLU A 35 1.10 5.56 7.93
C GLU A 35 1.92 4.30 8.17
N ILE A 36 1.39 3.14 7.80
CA ILE A 36 2.14 1.87 7.90
C ILE A 36 3.43 1.96 7.07
N ILE A 37 3.32 2.46 5.85
CA ILE A 37 4.47 2.57 4.95
C ILE A 37 5.50 3.56 5.49
N ILE A 38 5.04 4.71 5.97
CA ILE A 38 5.92 5.73 6.54
C ILE A 38 6.67 5.17 7.75
N GLN A 39 5.98 4.44 8.61
CA GLN A 39 6.60 3.82 9.79
C GLN A 39 7.71 2.86 9.39
N MET A 40 7.53 2.12 8.30
CA MET A 40 8.54 1.18 7.82
C MET A 40 9.81 1.84 7.27
N THR A 41 9.80 3.16 7.07
CA THR A 41 11.01 3.89 6.70
C THR A 41 12.12 3.66 7.74
N ALA A 42 11.78 3.63 9.03
CA ALA A 42 12.75 3.41 10.09
C ALA A 42 13.28 1.98 10.15
N TYR A 43 12.47 1.01 9.73
CA TYR A 43 12.81 -0.42 9.89
C TYR A 43 13.35 -1.04 8.61
N ALA A 44 12.80 -0.68 7.46
CA ALA A 44 13.13 -1.30 6.17
C ALA A 44 14.00 -0.40 5.28
N GLY A 45 14.18 0.87 5.65
CA GLY A 45 14.94 1.82 4.87
C GLY A 45 14.09 2.62 3.88
N PHE A 46 14.61 3.77 3.51
CA PHE A 46 13.89 4.72 2.68
C PHE A 46 13.53 4.18 1.27
N PRO A 47 14.45 3.48 0.55
CA PRO A 47 14.10 2.97 -0.77
C PRO A 47 12.94 1.98 -0.77
N ALA A 48 12.88 1.07 0.20
CA ALA A 48 11.78 0.10 0.29
C ALA A 48 10.46 0.80 0.59
N ALA A 49 10.46 1.78 1.50
CA ALA A 49 9.26 2.54 1.83
C ALA A 49 8.80 3.38 0.63
N LEU A 50 9.72 3.96 -0.12
CA LEU A 50 9.39 4.76 -1.30
C LEU A 50 8.74 3.90 -2.39
N ASN A 51 9.30 2.71 -2.66
CA ASN A 51 8.72 1.77 -3.62
C ASN A 51 7.31 1.35 -3.20
N ALA A 52 7.11 1.11 -1.92
CA ALA A 52 5.80 0.76 -1.39
C ALA A 52 4.80 1.92 -1.54
N MET A 53 5.25 3.16 -1.34
CA MET A 53 4.39 4.33 -1.49
C MET A 53 3.94 4.50 -2.95
N PHE A 54 4.83 4.27 -3.92
CA PHE A 54 4.46 4.29 -5.33
C PHE A 54 3.45 3.18 -5.66
N ALA A 55 3.65 1.97 -5.13
CA ALA A 55 2.71 0.87 -5.32
C ALA A 55 1.34 1.21 -4.73
N ALA A 56 1.32 1.77 -3.52
CA ALA A 56 0.08 2.18 -2.86
C ALA A 56 -0.65 3.25 -3.67
N LYS A 57 0.08 4.22 -4.21
CA LYS A 57 -0.51 5.28 -5.03
C LYS A 57 -1.23 4.70 -6.25
N GLU A 58 -0.62 3.72 -6.91
CA GLU A 58 -1.26 3.06 -8.05
C GLU A 58 -2.56 2.36 -7.65
N VAL A 59 -2.56 1.66 -6.52
CA VAL A 59 -3.75 0.99 -6.02
C VAL A 59 -4.83 2.00 -5.66
N PHE A 60 -4.47 3.08 -4.98
CA PHE A 60 -5.42 4.12 -4.59
C PHE A 60 -6.06 4.77 -5.81
N ASN A 61 -5.27 5.08 -6.83
CA ASN A 61 -5.80 5.68 -8.06
C ASN A 61 -6.75 4.72 -8.78
N ALA A 62 -6.42 3.44 -8.85
CA ALA A 62 -7.27 2.44 -9.47
C ALA A 62 -8.57 2.25 -8.70
N ASP A 63 -8.50 2.26 -7.35
CA ASP A 63 -9.66 2.13 -6.49
C ASP A 63 -10.61 3.32 -6.64
N GLU A 64 -10.06 4.53 -6.67
CA GLU A 64 -10.84 5.75 -6.88
C GLU A 64 -11.52 5.77 -8.24
N LYS A 65 -10.80 5.38 -9.30
CA LYS A 65 -11.38 5.29 -10.64
C LYS A 65 -12.49 4.26 -10.71
N SER A 66 -12.31 3.12 -10.06
CA SER A 66 -13.34 2.08 -10.00
C SER A 66 -14.60 2.60 -9.31
N THR A 67 -14.44 3.34 -8.21
CA THR A 67 -15.55 3.94 -7.48
C THR A 67 -16.28 4.97 -8.35
N ILE A 68 -15.54 5.83 -9.04
CA ILE A 68 -16.11 6.83 -9.93
C ILE A 68 -16.86 6.16 -11.09
N THR A 69 -16.27 5.13 -11.67
CA THR A 69 -16.88 4.38 -12.78
C THR A 69 -18.15 3.68 -12.33
N SER A 70 -18.17 3.19 -11.09
CA SER A 70 -19.34 2.50 -10.55
C SER A 70 -20.50 3.46 -10.23
N ALA A 71 -20.17 4.70 -10.02
CA ALA A 71 -21.18 5.71 -9.70
C ALA A 71 -21.92 6.13 -10.96
#